data_d541154cade71e4a2977140420bf8a3c
#
_entry.id   d541154cade71e4a2977140420bf8a3c
#
_cell.length_a   1.000
_cell.length_b   1.000
_cell.length_c   1.000
_cell.angle_alpha   90.00
_cell.angle_beta   90.00
_cell.angle_gamma   90.00
#
_symmetry.space_group_name_H-M   'P 1'
#
loop_
_entity.id
_entity.type
_entity.pdbx_description
1 polymer ?
#
loop_
_entity_poly.entity_id
_entity_poly.type
_entity_poly.pdbx_seq_one_letter_code
_entity_poly.pdbx_strand_id
1 'polypeptide(L)'
;GNLTATTDKEKLVLEYIPQLNDLTAKLKTKRMIKGYDFRSSELEMRIDEDQNIVSTEFAVETPSHALIEDCMLLANKAAASMYERGVFRIHESPSQMKLQSLYTELASIGIFVEFQGSIKETITAIQAEAEKRDIVSEVDTLIIRAQMQARYAPYNTGHFGLGFERYTHFTSPIRRYSDLIVHRLLKAIKAGDTEEGSYVLRNIESLCTSISEKEREASDIEIRFQERKFARWASTIIGQTLKARVMRTEEGIIAEIHDVITGAKVTVTEHFGLLLFDDIHVKIESADLATTKISASFVSKIDKEEDEQGTVV
;
A
#
# COMPACT_ATOMS: atom_id res chain seq x y z
N GLY A 1 -19.75 14.67 12.86
CA GLY A 1 -21.01 15.40 12.96
C GLY A 1 -22.18 14.41 13.08
N ASN A 2 -23.15 14.68 13.93
CA ASN A 2 -24.34 13.83 14.05
C ASN A 2 -25.16 13.92 12.75
N LEU A 3 -25.21 12.83 12.00
CA LEU A 3 -26.10 12.69 10.85
C LEU A 3 -27.53 12.61 11.38
N THR A 4 -28.36 13.59 11.02
CA THR A 4 -29.79 13.58 11.37
C THR A 4 -30.55 12.97 10.19
N ALA A 5 -31.18 11.81 10.42
CA ALA A 5 -32.01 11.17 9.41
C ALA A 5 -33.27 12.01 9.15
N THR A 6 -33.50 12.35 7.89
CA THR A 6 -34.65 13.15 7.44
C THR A 6 -35.75 12.31 6.84
N THR A 7 -35.43 11.12 6.35
CA THR A 7 -36.36 10.16 5.75
C THR A 7 -36.41 8.84 6.54
N ASP A 8 -37.52 8.07 6.39
CA ASP A 8 -37.64 6.78 7.06
C ASP A 8 -36.61 5.75 6.55
N LYS A 9 -36.17 5.88 5.29
CA LYS A 9 -35.06 5.06 4.76
C LYS A 9 -33.73 5.37 5.43
N GLU A 10 -33.44 6.66 5.67
CA GLU A 10 -32.23 7.06 6.38
C GLU A 10 -32.26 6.62 7.84
N LYS A 11 -33.42 6.69 8.53
CA LYS A 11 -33.56 6.17 9.89
C LYS A 11 -33.26 4.67 9.94
N LEU A 12 -33.80 3.91 9.00
CA LEU A 12 -33.56 2.47 8.90
C LEU A 12 -32.09 2.16 8.67
N VAL A 13 -31.40 2.90 7.77
CA VAL A 13 -29.97 2.75 7.53
C VAL A 13 -29.18 3.04 8.80
N LEU A 14 -29.48 4.14 9.50
CA LEU A 14 -28.78 4.51 10.75
C LEU A 14 -29.00 3.49 11.87
N GLU A 15 -30.12 2.77 11.89
CA GLU A 15 -30.36 1.68 12.84
C GLU A 15 -29.44 0.47 12.61
N TYR A 16 -29.14 0.14 11.35
CA TYR A 16 -28.33 -1.04 10.99
C TYR A 16 -26.82 -0.77 10.97
N ILE A 17 -26.37 0.46 10.76
CA ILE A 17 -24.92 0.80 10.70
C ILE A 17 -24.16 0.36 11.96
N PRO A 18 -24.63 0.62 13.20
CA PRO A 18 -23.92 0.15 14.39
C PRO A 18 -23.77 -1.36 14.46
N GLN A 19 -24.82 -2.11 14.10
CA GLN A 19 -24.81 -3.59 14.09
C GLN A 19 -23.84 -4.12 13.04
N LEU A 20 -23.81 -3.49 11.85
CA LEU A 20 -22.87 -3.83 10.79
C LEU A 20 -21.43 -3.52 11.21
N ASN A 21 -21.20 -2.38 11.85
CA ASN A 21 -19.88 -2.01 12.37
C ASN A 21 -19.38 -3.00 13.42
N ASP A 22 -20.24 -3.44 14.34
CA ASP A 22 -19.87 -4.45 15.34
C ASP A 22 -19.52 -5.80 14.69
N LEU A 23 -20.26 -6.17 13.63
CA LEU A 23 -19.97 -7.39 12.89
C LEU A 23 -18.63 -7.30 12.17
N THR A 24 -18.39 -6.22 11.43
CA THR A 24 -17.15 -6.02 10.68
C THR A 24 -15.93 -5.90 11.61
N ALA A 25 -16.06 -5.24 12.75
CA ALA A 25 -15.00 -5.20 13.76
C ALA A 25 -14.62 -6.59 14.28
N LYS A 26 -15.61 -7.47 14.52
CA LYS A 26 -15.35 -8.87 14.89
C LYS A 26 -14.69 -9.66 13.76
N LEU A 27 -15.07 -9.41 12.51
CA LEU A 27 -14.46 -10.04 11.34
C LEU A 27 -13.00 -9.57 11.18
N LYS A 28 -12.72 -8.27 11.33
CA LYS A 28 -11.36 -7.71 11.33
C LYS A 28 -10.52 -8.37 12.42
N THR A 29 -11.00 -8.40 13.67
CA THR A 29 -10.28 -9.05 14.78
C THR A 29 -9.93 -10.50 14.47
N LYS A 30 -10.88 -11.28 13.91
CA LYS A 30 -10.65 -12.67 13.52
C LYS A 30 -9.64 -12.79 12.37
N ARG A 31 -9.69 -11.89 11.39
CA ARG A 31 -8.75 -11.84 10.27
C ARG A 31 -7.33 -11.56 10.76
N MET A 32 -7.19 -10.62 11.69
CA MET A 32 -5.90 -10.16 12.21
C MET A 32 -5.15 -11.23 13.02
N ILE A 33 -5.78 -12.33 13.40
CA ILE A 33 -5.08 -13.48 13.99
C ILE A 33 -4.07 -14.07 12.99
N LYS A 34 -4.42 -14.11 11.69
CA LYS A 34 -3.55 -14.68 10.62
C LYS A 34 -3.02 -13.63 9.64
N GLY A 35 -3.72 -12.55 9.45
CA GLY A 35 -3.37 -11.45 8.54
C GLY A 35 -2.49 -10.39 9.19
N TYR A 36 -2.12 -9.39 8.39
CA TYR A 36 -1.30 -8.25 8.81
C TYR A 36 -2.09 -6.96 8.66
N ASP A 37 -1.77 -5.99 9.51
CA ASP A 37 -2.23 -4.61 9.38
C ASP A 37 -0.99 -3.72 9.22
N PHE A 38 -0.78 -3.22 8.03
CA PHE A 38 0.32 -2.30 7.75
C PHE A 38 -0.22 -0.88 7.77
N ARG A 39 0.48 -0.01 8.47
CA ARG A 39 0.16 1.43 8.54
C ARG A 39 0.65 2.13 7.27
N SER A 40 0.17 1.69 6.10
CA SER A 40 0.46 2.37 4.84
C SER A 40 -0.62 3.41 4.58
N SER A 41 -0.21 4.63 4.32
CA SER A 41 -1.10 5.71 3.91
C SER A 41 -0.93 5.99 2.43
N GLU A 42 -2.04 6.11 1.70
CA GLU A 42 -2.02 6.54 0.31
C GLU A 42 -1.79 8.06 0.26
N LEU A 43 -0.87 8.49 -0.60
CA LEU A 43 -0.59 9.91 -0.78
C LEU A 43 -1.57 10.51 -1.79
N GLU A 44 -2.42 11.40 -1.33
CA GLU A 44 -3.31 12.18 -2.18
C GLU A 44 -2.62 13.47 -2.63
N MET A 45 -2.71 13.75 -3.93
CA MET A 45 -2.13 14.94 -4.55
C MET A 45 -3.24 15.83 -5.10
N ARG A 46 -3.32 17.07 -4.62
CA ARG A 46 -4.20 18.09 -5.20
C ARG A 46 -3.44 18.89 -6.26
N ILE A 47 -4.03 19.02 -7.41
CA ILE A 47 -3.48 19.77 -8.55
C ILE A 47 -4.41 20.91 -8.95
N ASP A 48 -3.85 22.01 -9.45
CA ASP A 48 -4.58 23.14 -10.00
C ASP A 48 -5.00 22.90 -11.48
N GLU A 49 -5.65 23.89 -12.08
CA GLU A 49 -6.07 23.87 -13.50
C GLU A 49 -4.87 23.78 -14.44
N ASP A 50 -3.72 24.32 -14.07
CA ASP A 50 -2.46 24.27 -14.81
C ASP A 50 -1.67 22.98 -14.56
N GLN A 51 -2.25 22.02 -13.82
CA GLN A 51 -1.64 20.74 -13.51
C GLN A 51 -0.42 20.82 -12.57
N ASN A 52 -0.27 21.87 -11.78
CA ASN A 52 0.76 21.97 -10.74
C ASN A 52 0.26 21.40 -9.43
N ILE A 53 1.16 20.87 -8.59
CA ILE A 53 0.84 20.39 -7.25
C ILE A 53 0.54 21.61 -6.37
N VAL A 54 -0.61 21.60 -5.72
CA VAL A 54 -1.03 22.59 -4.73
C VAL A 54 -0.73 22.11 -3.30
N SER A 55 -1.05 20.85 -3.03
CA SER A 55 -0.78 20.20 -1.75
C SER A 55 -0.66 18.69 -1.93
N THR A 56 0.00 18.06 -0.99
CA THR A 56 0.00 16.59 -0.82
C THR A 56 -0.38 16.28 0.61
N GLU A 57 -1.26 15.30 0.80
CA GLU A 57 -1.73 14.86 2.11
C GLU A 57 -1.84 13.35 2.14
N PHE A 58 -1.57 12.73 3.27
CA PHE A 58 -1.83 11.30 3.43
C PHE A 58 -3.32 11.07 3.65
N ALA A 59 -3.89 10.15 2.88
CA ALA A 59 -5.29 9.77 3.02
C ALA A 59 -5.56 9.24 4.43
N VAL A 60 -6.59 9.77 5.08
CA VAL A 60 -7.02 9.32 6.40
C VAL A 60 -8.09 8.26 6.23
N GLU A 61 -7.79 7.02 6.64
CA GLU A 61 -8.78 5.97 6.69
C GLU A 61 -9.84 6.27 7.76
N THR A 62 -11.09 6.39 7.34
CA THR A 62 -12.21 6.61 8.25
C THR A 62 -12.86 5.30 8.69
N PRO A 63 -13.57 5.24 9.83
CA PRO A 63 -14.31 4.04 10.23
C PRO A 63 -15.31 3.54 9.17
N SER A 64 -15.85 4.44 8.34
CA SER A 64 -16.75 4.05 7.24
C SER A 64 -16.00 3.36 6.10
N HIS A 65 -14.76 3.77 5.79
CA HIS A 65 -13.91 3.07 4.82
C HIS A 65 -13.59 1.65 5.31
N ALA A 66 -13.15 1.50 6.57
CA ALA A 66 -12.85 0.21 7.18
C ALA A 66 -14.07 -0.73 7.19
N LEU A 67 -15.26 -0.21 7.51
CA LEU A 67 -16.50 -0.98 7.49
C LEU A 67 -16.80 -1.54 6.09
N ILE A 68 -16.71 -0.72 5.04
CA ILE A 68 -16.94 -1.14 3.66
C ILE A 68 -15.86 -2.11 3.20
N GLU A 69 -14.59 -1.86 3.53
CA GLU A 69 -13.49 -2.76 3.23
C GLU A 69 -13.73 -4.17 3.79
N ASP A 70 -14.06 -4.28 5.08
CA ASP A 70 -14.32 -5.59 5.70
C ASP A 70 -15.52 -6.31 5.09
N CYS A 71 -16.58 -5.59 4.69
CA CYS A 71 -17.69 -6.15 3.91
C CYS A 71 -17.23 -6.68 2.56
N MET A 72 -16.40 -5.92 1.83
CA MET A 72 -15.85 -6.33 0.54
C MET A 72 -14.93 -7.56 0.67
N LEU A 73 -14.07 -7.58 1.69
CA LEU A 73 -13.20 -8.72 1.99
C LEU A 73 -14.01 -9.99 2.26
N LEU A 74 -15.10 -9.89 3.02
CA LEU A 74 -16.00 -11.01 3.29
C LEU A 74 -16.65 -11.54 2.01
N ALA A 75 -17.18 -10.65 1.16
CA ALA A 75 -17.80 -11.01 -0.11
C ALA A 75 -16.79 -11.65 -1.08
N ASN A 76 -15.59 -11.10 -1.19
CA ASN A 76 -14.49 -11.64 -1.99
C ASN A 76 -14.11 -13.06 -1.52
N LYS A 77 -13.98 -13.27 -0.21
CA LYS A 77 -13.68 -14.56 0.38
C LYS A 77 -14.80 -15.58 0.12
N ALA A 78 -16.08 -15.17 0.26
CA ALA A 78 -17.23 -16.02 -0.02
C ALA A 78 -17.27 -16.44 -1.49
N ALA A 79 -17.06 -15.52 -2.42
CA ALA A 79 -16.98 -15.81 -3.85
C ALA A 79 -15.86 -16.83 -4.16
N ALA A 80 -14.68 -16.69 -3.55
CA ALA A 80 -13.54 -17.59 -3.74
C ALA A 80 -13.82 -19.02 -3.27
N SER A 81 -14.77 -19.24 -2.36
CA SER A 81 -15.13 -20.57 -1.87
C SER A 81 -16.10 -21.34 -2.79
N MET A 82 -16.66 -20.68 -3.82
CA MET A 82 -17.68 -21.27 -4.69
C MET A 82 -17.13 -22.04 -5.89
N TYR A 83 -15.81 -22.05 -6.12
CA TYR A 83 -15.16 -22.74 -7.24
C TYR A 83 -13.76 -23.22 -6.86
N GLU A 84 -13.26 -24.25 -7.54
CA GLU A 84 -11.92 -24.81 -7.32
C GLU A 84 -10.91 -24.33 -8.37
N ARG A 85 -11.36 -23.99 -9.57
CA ARG A 85 -10.56 -23.45 -10.66
C ARG A 85 -11.23 -22.18 -11.20
N GLY A 86 -10.49 -21.10 -11.32
CA GLY A 86 -11.03 -19.81 -11.73
C GLY A 86 -10.00 -18.71 -11.61
N VAL A 87 -10.39 -17.51 -11.19
CA VAL A 87 -9.48 -16.42 -10.93
C VAL A 87 -9.34 -16.22 -9.42
N PHE A 88 -8.21 -16.59 -8.86
CA PHE A 88 -7.87 -16.32 -7.46
C PHE A 88 -6.89 -15.16 -7.37
N ARG A 89 -7.00 -14.36 -6.32
CA ARG A 89 -5.99 -13.38 -5.93
C ARG A 89 -5.10 -14.04 -4.88
N ILE A 90 -3.92 -14.46 -5.28
CA ILE A 90 -2.97 -15.14 -4.40
C ILE A 90 -1.84 -14.20 -3.97
N HIS A 91 -1.35 -14.44 -2.76
CA HIS A 91 -0.22 -13.73 -2.19
C HIS A 91 0.62 -14.72 -1.38
N GLU A 92 1.78 -15.03 -1.89
CA GLU A 92 2.71 -15.96 -1.27
C GLU A 92 3.46 -15.29 -0.12
N SER A 93 3.95 -16.09 0.83
CA SER A 93 4.81 -15.60 1.92
C SER A 93 6.14 -15.05 1.36
N PRO A 94 6.80 -14.12 2.06
CA PRO A 94 8.11 -13.64 1.68
C PRO A 94 9.11 -14.79 1.46
N SER A 95 9.94 -14.67 0.42
CA SER A 95 11.03 -15.62 0.22
C SER A 95 12.13 -15.43 1.27
N GLN A 96 12.93 -16.47 1.51
CA GLN A 96 14.04 -16.40 2.46
C GLN A 96 15.03 -15.27 2.11
N MET A 97 15.30 -15.04 0.83
CA MET A 97 16.17 -13.97 0.38
C MET A 97 15.61 -12.58 0.74
N LYS A 98 14.31 -12.35 0.54
CA LYS A 98 13.65 -11.09 0.89
C LYS A 98 13.63 -10.85 2.39
N LEU A 99 13.43 -11.91 3.20
CA LEU A 99 13.53 -11.80 4.65
C LEU A 99 14.96 -11.46 5.10
N GLN A 100 15.98 -12.05 4.47
CA GLN A 100 17.37 -11.74 4.76
C GLN A 100 17.70 -10.27 4.43
N SER A 101 17.23 -9.75 3.31
CA SER A 101 17.38 -8.33 2.97
C SER A 101 16.69 -7.43 4.01
N LEU A 102 15.47 -7.77 4.42
CA LEU A 102 14.75 -7.05 5.48
C LEU A 102 15.57 -7.01 6.79
N TYR A 103 16.10 -8.15 7.22
CA TYR A 103 16.94 -8.20 8.45
C TYR A 103 18.20 -7.34 8.31
N THR A 104 18.81 -7.30 7.14
CA THR A 104 19.99 -6.45 6.89
C THR A 104 19.63 -4.96 7.00
N GLU A 105 18.51 -4.54 6.41
CA GLU A 105 18.02 -3.15 6.52
C GLU A 105 17.65 -2.78 7.96
N LEU A 106 16.93 -3.66 8.68
CA LEU A 106 16.59 -3.45 10.09
C LEU A 106 17.83 -3.36 10.98
N ALA A 107 18.84 -4.20 10.74
CA ALA A 107 20.10 -4.15 11.47
C ALA A 107 20.86 -2.83 11.25
N SER A 108 20.78 -2.23 10.06
CA SER A 108 21.41 -0.93 9.75
C SER A 108 20.84 0.22 10.59
N ILE A 109 19.60 0.10 11.07
CA ILE A 109 18.94 1.06 11.97
C ILE A 109 18.90 0.57 13.42
N GLY A 110 19.68 -0.46 13.74
CA GLY A 110 19.80 -1.00 15.11
C GLY A 110 18.60 -1.81 15.59
N ILE A 111 17.73 -2.28 14.71
CA ILE A 111 16.64 -3.21 15.04
C ILE A 111 17.13 -4.65 14.81
N PHE A 112 17.20 -5.41 15.89
CA PHE A 112 17.62 -6.81 15.89
C PHE A 112 16.48 -7.65 16.46
N VAL A 113 15.81 -8.42 15.59
CA VAL A 113 14.73 -9.33 15.98
C VAL A 113 15.06 -10.72 15.45
N GLU A 114 15.09 -11.71 16.35
CA GLU A 114 15.22 -13.11 15.96
C GLU A 114 13.89 -13.66 15.41
N PHE A 115 13.99 -14.74 14.62
CA PHE A 115 12.80 -15.43 14.11
C PHE A 115 11.97 -16.02 15.25
N GLN A 116 10.68 -15.65 15.34
CA GLN A 116 9.75 -15.96 16.43
C GLN A 116 8.93 -17.25 16.20
N GLY A 117 9.40 -18.19 15.36
CA GLY A 117 8.69 -19.42 15.05
C GLY A 117 7.76 -19.32 13.84
N SER A 118 7.22 -18.15 13.55
CA SER A 118 6.48 -17.84 12.32
C SER A 118 6.84 -16.47 11.78
N ILE A 119 6.62 -16.27 10.45
CA ILE A 119 6.81 -14.94 9.83
C ILE A 119 5.85 -13.92 10.46
N LYS A 120 4.63 -14.32 10.81
CA LYS A 120 3.64 -13.47 11.46
C LYS A 120 4.16 -12.92 12.79
N GLU A 121 4.59 -13.81 13.68
CA GLU A 121 5.11 -13.44 15.00
C GLU A 121 6.37 -12.59 14.87
N THR A 122 7.24 -12.92 13.91
CA THR A 122 8.46 -12.16 13.65
C THR A 122 8.13 -10.72 13.18
N ILE A 123 7.19 -10.53 12.23
CA ILE A 123 6.77 -9.20 11.80
C ILE A 123 6.14 -8.43 12.97
N THR A 124 5.32 -9.07 13.78
CA THR A 124 4.73 -8.44 14.98
C THR A 124 5.80 -7.98 15.97
N ALA A 125 6.85 -8.78 16.17
CA ALA A 125 7.98 -8.41 17.03
C ALA A 125 8.79 -7.24 16.44
N ILE A 126 8.99 -7.20 15.12
CA ILE A 126 9.63 -6.08 14.42
C ILE A 126 8.81 -4.80 14.61
N GLN A 127 7.49 -4.85 14.39
CA GLN A 127 6.60 -3.71 14.59
C GLN A 127 6.60 -3.21 16.03
N ALA A 128 6.61 -4.12 17.03
CA ALA A 128 6.69 -3.76 18.43
C ALA A 128 8.02 -3.07 18.80
N GLU A 129 9.13 -3.47 18.15
CA GLU A 129 10.42 -2.78 18.33
C GLU A 129 10.45 -1.42 17.65
N ALA A 130 9.81 -1.30 16.47
CA ALA A 130 9.66 -0.03 15.75
C ALA A 130 8.78 0.97 16.52
N GLU A 131 7.74 0.49 17.22
CA GLU A 131 6.83 1.32 18.03
C GLU A 131 7.57 2.00 19.18
N LYS A 132 8.53 1.32 19.84
CA LYS A 132 9.36 1.92 20.90
C LYS A 132 10.22 3.07 20.41
N ARG A 133 10.44 3.20 19.09
CA ARG A 133 11.30 4.19 18.45
C ARG A 133 10.55 5.21 17.63
N ASP A 134 9.20 5.11 17.61
CA ASP A 134 8.30 5.96 16.81
C ASP A 134 8.61 5.97 15.31
N ILE A 135 8.97 4.78 14.75
CA ILE A 135 9.29 4.59 13.33
C ILE A 135 8.49 3.43 12.70
N VAL A 136 7.27 3.19 13.16
CA VAL A 136 6.46 2.05 12.69
C VAL A 136 6.13 2.17 11.20
N SER A 137 5.77 3.37 10.74
CA SER A 137 5.39 3.61 9.34
C SER A 137 6.55 3.31 8.38
N GLU A 138 7.74 3.73 8.74
CA GLU A 138 8.97 3.52 7.98
C GLU A 138 9.32 2.02 7.94
N VAL A 139 9.26 1.36 9.08
CA VAL A 139 9.52 -0.08 9.19
C VAL A 139 8.46 -0.90 8.47
N ASP A 140 7.18 -0.52 8.54
CA ASP A 140 6.12 -1.15 7.76
C ASP A 140 6.37 -1.04 6.25
N THR A 141 6.94 0.09 5.77
CA THR A 141 7.38 0.23 4.37
C THR A 141 8.46 -0.79 3.99
N LEU A 142 9.44 -1.05 4.89
CA LEU A 142 10.45 -2.09 4.66
C LEU A 142 9.81 -3.49 4.62
N ILE A 143 8.90 -3.77 5.55
CA ILE A 143 8.20 -5.05 5.63
C ILE A 143 7.34 -5.28 4.37
N ILE A 144 6.61 -4.26 3.91
CA ILE A 144 5.81 -4.32 2.67
C ILE A 144 6.70 -4.61 1.47
N ARG A 145 7.86 -3.96 1.35
CA ARG A 145 8.83 -4.17 0.27
C ARG A 145 9.41 -5.59 0.28
N ALA A 146 9.56 -6.18 1.46
CA ALA A 146 9.98 -7.56 1.62
C ALA A 146 8.90 -8.60 1.24
N GLN A 147 7.63 -8.20 1.09
CA GLN A 147 6.57 -9.11 0.70
C GLN A 147 6.73 -9.58 -0.76
N MET A 148 6.13 -10.72 -1.06
CA MET A 148 5.90 -11.13 -2.44
C MET A 148 4.79 -10.29 -3.06
N GLN A 149 4.84 -10.06 -4.36
CA GLN A 149 3.76 -9.34 -5.04
C GLN A 149 2.53 -10.27 -5.20
N ALA A 150 1.36 -9.77 -4.83
CA ALA A 150 0.12 -10.48 -5.09
C ALA A 150 -0.16 -10.54 -6.60
N ARG A 151 -0.75 -11.65 -7.08
CA ARG A 151 -1.04 -11.89 -8.49
C ARG A 151 -2.33 -12.68 -8.67
N TYR A 152 -2.83 -12.71 -9.89
CA TYR A 152 -3.95 -13.61 -10.22
C TYR A 152 -3.42 -14.97 -10.65
N ALA A 153 -4.13 -16.03 -10.26
CA ALA A 153 -3.76 -17.41 -10.58
C ALA A 153 -5.01 -18.27 -10.78
N PRO A 154 -4.93 -19.34 -11.60
CA PRO A 154 -6.07 -20.22 -11.87
C PRO A 154 -6.40 -21.17 -10.71
N TYR A 155 -5.46 -21.34 -9.79
CA TYR A 155 -5.59 -22.19 -8.60
C TYR A 155 -5.27 -21.38 -7.35
N ASN A 156 -5.91 -21.76 -6.26
CA ASN A 156 -5.73 -21.10 -4.98
C ASN A 156 -4.50 -21.62 -4.23
N THR A 157 -3.68 -20.69 -3.72
CA THR A 157 -2.57 -20.96 -2.80
C THR A 157 -2.67 -20.15 -1.51
N GLY A 158 -3.79 -19.43 -1.33
CA GLY A 158 -4.02 -18.54 -0.21
C GLY A 158 -3.54 -17.11 -0.44
N HIS A 159 -3.84 -16.25 0.53
CA HIS A 159 -3.41 -14.85 0.52
C HIS A 159 -2.73 -14.50 1.84
N PHE A 160 -1.40 -14.58 1.86
CA PHE A 160 -0.58 -14.42 3.06
C PHE A 160 -0.86 -13.09 3.79
N GLY A 161 -0.80 -11.96 3.09
CA GLY A 161 -0.99 -10.64 3.70
C GLY A 161 -2.37 -10.47 4.38
N LEU A 162 -3.43 -11.00 3.78
CA LEU A 162 -4.79 -10.96 4.37
C LEU A 162 -5.06 -12.09 5.37
N GLY A 163 -4.20 -13.11 5.44
CA GLY A 163 -4.41 -14.29 6.27
C GLY A 163 -5.58 -15.17 5.82
N PHE A 164 -5.95 -15.12 4.54
CA PHE A 164 -7.04 -15.92 3.98
C PHE A 164 -6.52 -17.17 3.30
N GLU A 165 -7.20 -18.29 3.56
CA GLU A 165 -6.91 -19.56 2.89
C GLU A 165 -7.37 -19.55 1.43
N ARG A 166 -8.43 -18.78 1.10
CA ARG A 166 -8.97 -18.60 -0.26
C ARG A 166 -9.39 -17.14 -0.44
N TYR A 167 -8.99 -16.57 -1.56
CA TYR A 167 -9.34 -15.18 -1.85
C TYR A 167 -9.41 -14.91 -3.35
N THR A 168 -10.35 -14.07 -3.75
CA THR A 168 -10.49 -13.54 -5.10
C THR A 168 -10.94 -12.09 -5.04
N HIS A 169 -10.90 -11.40 -6.17
CA HIS A 169 -11.58 -10.13 -6.36
C HIS A 169 -12.94 -10.35 -7.00
N PHE A 170 -13.99 -9.81 -6.40
CA PHE A 170 -15.37 -10.00 -6.83
C PHE A 170 -16.20 -8.71 -6.77
N THR A 171 -15.87 -7.79 -5.86
CA THR A 171 -16.72 -6.66 -5.47
C THR A 171 -16.57 -5.42 -6.35
N SER A 172 -15.67 -5.39 -7.34
CA SER A 172 -15.41 -4.20 -8.17
C SER A 172 -15.36 -4.50 -9.68
N PRO A 173 -16.42 -5.11 -10.29
CA PRO A 173 -16.41 -5.53 -11.70
C PRO A 173 -16.40 -4.37 -12.70
N ILE A 174 -16.69 -3.13 -12.27
CA ILE A 174 -16.65 -1.94 -13.13
C ILE A 174 -15.21 -1.58 -13.49
N ARG A 175 -14.26 -1.76 -12.56
CA ARG A 175 -12.86 -1.35 -12.72
C ARG A 175 -11.86 -2.50 -12.75
N ARG A 176 -12.27 -3.72 -12.43
CA ARG A 176 -11.40 -4.90 -12.47
C ARG A 176 -11.98 -5.99 -13.36
N TYR A 177 -11.27 -6.31 -14.42
CA TYR A 177 -11.68 -7.37 -15.35
C TYR A 177 -11.68 -8.75 -14.69
N SER A 178 -10.79 -9.00 -13.72
CA SER A 178 -10.80 -10.21 -12.88
C SER A 178 -12.15 -10.49 -12.24
N ASP A 179 -12.77 -9.45 -11.65
CA ASP A 179 -14.06 -9.54 -10.99
C ASP A 179 -15.17 -9.90 -11.99
N LEU A 180 -15.13 -9.33 -13.18
CA LEU A 180 -16.09 -9.63 -14.24
C LEU A 180 -16.03 -11.11 -14.67
N ILE A 181 -14.80 -11.67 -14.77
CA ILE A 181 -14.61 -13.11 -15.07
C ILE A 181 -15.19 -13.96 -13.95
N VAL A 182 -14.92 -13.62 -12.69
CA VAL A 182 -15.47 -14.32 -11.53
C VAL A 182 -17.00 -14.26 -11.54
N HIS A 183 -17.60 -13.12 -11.85
CA HIS A 183 -19.06 -12.99 -12.00
C HIS A 183 -19.63 -13.92 -13.08
N ARG A 184 -18.97 -14.01 -14.25
CA ARG A 184 -19.40 -14.94 -15.32
C ARG A 184 -19.31 -16.38 -14.87
N LEU A 185 -18.21 -16.78 -14.24
CA LEU A 185 -18.01 -18.12 -13.74
C LEU A 185 -19.07 -18.49 -12.69
N LEU A 186 -19.33 -17.63 -11.72
CA LEU A 186 -20.33 -17.88 -10.67
C LEU A 186 -21.76 -17.94 -11.22
N LYS A 187 -22.07 -17.13 -12.23
CA LYS A 187 -23.37 -17.21 -12.94
C LYS A 187 -23.53 -18.55 -13.65
N ALA A 188 -22.51 -19.02 -14.37
CA ALA A 188 -22.53 -20.32 -15.03
C ALA A 188 -22.72 -21.46 -14.03
N ILE A 189 -21.96 -21.45 -12.93
CA ILE A 189 -22.07 -22.45 -11.83
C ILE A 189 -23.48 -22.44 -11.27
N LYS A 190 -24.04 -21.28 -10.94
CA LYS A 190 -25.39 -21.16 -10.35
C LYS A 190 -26.49 -21.60 -11.31
N ALA A 191 -26.31 -21.36 -12.61
CA ALA A 191 -27.28 -21.79 -13.65
C ALA A 191 -27.12 -23.27 -14.05
N GLY A 192 -26.05 -23.95 -13.61
CA GLY A 192 -25.69 -25.28 -14.10
C GLY A 192 -25.22 -25.28 -15.56
N ASP A 193 -24.80 -24.13 -16.09
CA ASP A 193 -24.33 -23.97 -17.46
C ASP A 193 -22.86 -24.41 -17.57
N THR A 194 -22.70 -25.69 -17.93
CA THR A 194 -21.38 -26.29 -18.07
C THR A 194 -20.64 -25.83 -19.31
N GLU A 195 -21.34 -25.38 -20.35
CA GLU A 195 -20.75 -24.88 -21.59
C GLU A 195 -20.09 -23.50 -21.34
N GLU A 196 -20.84 -22.57 -20.76
CA GLU A 196 -20.30 -21.23 -20.39
C GLU A 196 -19.19 -21.38 -19.35
N GLY A 197 -19.35 -22.24 -18.33
CA GLY A 197 -18.30 -22.52 -17.36
C GLY A 197 -17.01 -23.02 -18.00
N SER A 198 -17.10 -23.97 -18.92
CA SER A 198 -15.95 -24.49 -19.69
C SER A 198 -15.35 -23.43 -20.59
N TYR A 199 -16.15 -22.57 -21.20
CA TYR A 199 -15.69 -21.47 -22.03
C TYR A 199 -14.85 -20.47 -21.21
N VAL A 200 -15.34 -20.05 -20.03
CA VAL A 200 -14.61 -19.14 -19.14
C VAL A 200 -13.29 -19.74 -18.67
N LEU A 201 -13.25 -21.04 -18.41
CA LEU A 201 -12.05 -21.73 -17.91
C LEU A 201 -11.06 -22.15 -18.99
N ARG A 202 -11.40 -22.07 -20.27
CA ARG A 202 -10.58 -22.59 -21.38
C ARG A 202 -9.17 -22.02 -21.40
N ASN A 203 -9.04 -20.70 -21.20
CA ASN A 203 -7.76 -19.98 -21.27
C ASN A 203 -7.43 -19.31 -19.94
N ILE A 204 -7.91 -19.85 -18.83
CA ILE A 204 -7.83 -19.16 -17.52
C ILE A 204 -6.39 -18.90 -17.07
N GLU A 205 -5.44 -19.73 -17.42
CA GLU A 205 -4.03 -19.57 -17.05
C GLU A 205 -3.38 -18.37 -17.74
N SER A 206 -3.50 -18.30 -19.08
CA SER A 206 -3.00 -17.14 -19.84
C SER A 206 -3.73 -15.85 -19.47
N LEU A 207 -5.01 -15.95 -19.16
CA LEU A 207 -5.82 -14.84 -18.72
C LEU A 207 -5.35 -14.30 -17.35
N CYS A 208 -5.12 -15.17 -16.35
CA CYS A 208 -4.57 -14.77 -15.05
C CYS A 208 -3.20 -14.09 -15.18
N THR A 209 -2.33 -14.59 -16.07
CA THR A 209 -1.05 -13.97 -16.38
C THR A 209 -1.26 -12.56 -16.97
N SER A 210 -2.08 -12.45 -18.00
CA SER A 210 -2.34 -11.18 -18.69
C SER A 210 -2.94 -10.11 -17.78
N ILE A 211 -3.95 -10.46 -16.95
CA ILE A 211 -4.55 -9.48 -16.02
C ILE A 211 -3.57 -9.06 -14.92
N SER A 212 -2.67 -9.95 -14.48
CA SER A 212 -1.62 -9.59 -13.52
C SER A 212 -0.58 -8.64 -14.14
N GLU A 213 -0.22 -8.83 -15.40
CA GLU A 213 0.67 -7.94 -16.14
C GLU A 213 0.03 -6.56 -16.35
N LYS A 214 -1.25 -6.53 -16.77
CA LYS A 214 -2.00 -5.28 -16.97
C LYS A 214 -2.21 -4.50 -15.66
N GLU A 215 -2.39 -5.19 -14.55
CA GLU A 215 -2.47 -4.55 -13.23
C GLU A 215 -1.13 -3.86 -12.89
N ARG A 216 0.00 -4.54 -13.12
CA ARG A 216 1.34 -3.94 -12.91
C ARG A 216 1.58 -2.75 -13.83
N GLU A 217 1.28 -2.89 -15.12
CA GLU A 217 1.39 -1.77 -16.08
C GLU A 217 0.56 -0.55 -15.62
N ALA A 218 -0.67 -0.77 -15.14
CA ALA A 218 -1.53 0.31 -14.64
C ALA A 218 -0.91 1.00 -13.41
N SER A 219 -0.39 0.22 -12.44
CA SER A 219 0.29 0.76 -11.27
C SER A 219 1.58 1.53 -11.64
N ASP A 220 2.35 1.03 -12.59
CA ASP A 220 3.56 1.71 -13.08
C ASP A 220 3.22 3.04 -13.77
N ILE A 221 2.11 3.11 -14.52
CA ILE A 221 1.62 4.37 -15.14
C ILE A 221 1.25 5.38 -14.05
N GLU A 222 0.55 4.94 -13.00
CA GLU A 222 0.17 5.79 -11.87
C GLU A 222 1.39 6.36 -11.16
N ILE A 223 2.37 5.51 -10.80
CA ILE A 223 3.62 5.92 -10.18
C ILE A 223 4.36 6.95 -11.05
N ARG A 224 4.53 6.67 -12.36
CA ARG A 224 5.20 7.59 -13.28
C ARG A 224 4.44 8.90 -13.45
N PHE A 225 3.12 8.88 -13.38
CA PHE A 225 2.33 10.10 -13.40
C PHE A 225 2.61 10.96 -12.18
N GLN A 226 2.62 10.37 -10.98
CA GLN A 226 2.95 11.07 -9.73
C GLN A 226 4.39 11.61 -9.75
N GLU A 227 5.36 10.78 -10.13
CA GLU A 227 6.76 11.19 -10.26
C GLU A 227 6.94 12.37 -11.23
N ARG A 228 6.21 12.37 -12.35
CA ARG A 228 6.26 13.48 -13.31
C ARG A 228 5.67 14.77 -12.73
N LYS A 229 4.63 14.67 -11.91
CA LYS A 229 4.08 15.81 -11.18
C LYS A 229 5.09 16.37 -10.19
N PHE A 230 5.75 15.51 -9.43
CA PHE A 230 6.81 15.90 -8.51
C PHE A 230 8.01 16.53 -9.23
N ALA A 231 8.46 15.96 -10.35
CA ALA A 231 9.56 16.56 -11.13
C ALA A 231 9.18 17.96 -11.67
N ARG A 232 7.92 18.14 -12.12
CA ARG A 232 7.43 19.45 -12.53
C ARG A 232 7.43 20.45 -11.39
N TRP A 233 6.92 20.07 -10.22
CA TRP A 233 6.97 20.90 -9.03
C TRP A 233 8.40 21.23 -8.64
N ALA A 234 9.29 20.24 -8.57
CA ALA A 234 10.69 20.45 -8.21
C ALA A 234 11.44 21.39 -9.16
N SER A 235 11.06 21.40 -10.45
CA SER A 235 11.65 22.32 -11.43
C SER A 235 11.35 23.80 -11.13
N THR A 236 10.32 24.10 -10.35
CA THR A 236 9.96 25.48 -9.95
C THR A 236 10.67 25.95 -8.69
N ILE A 237 11.34 25.05 -7.97
CA ILE A 237 11.98 25.32 -6.68
C ILE A 237 13.47 24.98 -6.66
N ILE A 238 14.12 24.93 -7.83
CA ILE A 238 15.56 24.70 -7.93
C ILE A 238 16.31 25.72 -7.07
N GLY A 239 17.29 25.24 -6.27
CA GLY A 239 18.06 26.04 -5.33
C GLY A 239 17.44 26.18 -3.94
N GLN A 240 16.21 25.76 -3.72
CA GLN A 240 15.59 25.76 -2.39
C GLN A 240 16.09 24.58 -1.55
N THR A 241 16.17 24.80 -0.25
CA THR A 241 16.50 23.77 0.74
C THR A 241 15.22 23.28 1.41
N LEU A 242 15.05 21.97 1.49
CA LEU A 242 13.86 21.30 2.00
C LEU A 242 14.25 20.23 3.01
N LYS A 243 13.31 19.88 3.89
CA LYS A 243 13.43 18.72 4.77
C LYS A 243 13.13 17.43 3.99
N ALA A 244 13.93 16.39 4.22
CA ALA A 244 13.76 15.10 3.61
C ALA A 244 14.17 13.98 4.56
N ARG A 245 13.63 12.77 4.37
CA ARG A 245 14.01 11.56 5.11
C ARG A 245 14.66 10.56 4.18
N VAL A 246 15.76 9.95 4.59
CA VAL A 246 16.46 8.94 3.83
C VAL A 246 15.63 7.64 3.81
N MET A 247 15.21 7.21 2.61
CA MET A 247 14.36 6.03 2.41
C MET A 247 15.09 4.83 1.82
N ARG A 248 16.28 5.04 1.26
CA ARG A 248 17.15 3.98 0.72
C ARG A 248 18.61 4.44 0.70
N THR A 249 19.51 3.52 1.03
CA THR A 249 20.97 3.77 1.04
C THR A 249 21.73 2.83 0.08
N GLU A 250 21.07 1.80 -0.45
CA GLU A 250 21.66 0.91 -1.45
C GLU A 250 21.61 1.53 -2.84
N GLU A 251 22.66 1.35 -3.63
CA GLU A 251 22.78 1.89 -5.00
C GLU A 251 22.64 3.41 -5.11
N GLY A 252 22.95 4.13 -4.03
CA GLY A 252 22.79 5.58 -3.90
C GLY A 252 21.73 5.98 -2.90
N ILE A 253 21.81 7.21 -2.40
CA ILE A 253 20.85 7.72 -1.42
C ILE A 253 19.59 8.22 -2.13
N ILE A 254 18.46 7.65 -1.76
CA ILE A 254 17.14 8.19 -2.10
C ILE A 254 16.51 8.72 -0.83
N ALA A 255 16.16 10.01 -0.84
CA ALA A 255 15.37 10.62 0.23
C ALA A 255 13.99 11.01 -0.29
N GLU A 256 13.03 11.07 0.62
CA GLU A 256 11.68 11.54 0.37
C GLU A 256 11.49 12.89 1.05
N ILE A 257 10.97 13.86 0.30
CA ILE A 257 10.68 15.20 0.84
C ILE A 257 9.55 15.11 1.87
N HIS A 258 9.77 15.68 3.03
CA HIS A 258 8.82 15.85 4.13
C HIS A 258 8.71 17.31 4.52
N ASP A 259 8.14 18.12 3.63
CA ASP A 259 7.98 19.57 3.78
C ASP A 259 6.56 19.95 3.34
N VAL A 260 6.34 21.19 2.87
CA VAL A 260 5.05 21.68 2.35
C VAL A 260 4.45 20.73 1.31
N ILE A 261 5.29 20.18 0.43
CA ILE A 261 4.93 19.07 -0.45
C ILE A 261 5.67 17.82 0.02
N THR A 262 4.93 16.79 0.41
CA THR A 262 5.45 15.51 0.90
C THR A 262 5.38 14.44 -0.18
N GLY A 263 6.31 13.45 -0.16
CA GLY A 263 6.28 12.26 -0.99
C GLY A 263 7.16 12.32 -2.25
N ALA A 264 7.75 13.48 -2.56
CA ALA A 264 8.67 13.60 -3.69
C ALA A 264 9.99 12.88 -3.39
N LYS A 265 10.38 11.94 -4.25
CA LYS A 265 11.65 11.21 -4.12
C LYS A 265 12.78 11.98 -4.83
N VAL A 266 13.89 12.17 -4.14
CA VAL A 266 15.08 12.84 -4.65
C VAL A 266 16.30 11.94 -4.53
N THR A 267 17.17 11.97 -5.54
CA THR A 267 18.49 11.34 -5.46
C THR A 267 19.46 12.34 -4.82
N VAL A 268 20.03 11.97 -3.69
CA VAL A 268 20.95 12.83 -2.94
C VAL A 268 22.39 12.56 -3.38
N THR A 269 23.07 13.61 -3.82
CA THR A 269 24.49 13.58 -4.21
C THR A 269 25.38 14.11 -3.08
N GLU A 270 26.67 13.79 -3.13
CA GLU A 270 27.68 14.32 -2.19
C GLU A 270 27.36 14.06 -0.70
N HIS A 271 27.06 12.82 -0.37
CA HIS A 271 26.75 12.40 0.99
C HIS A 271 27.79 11.43 1.55
N PHE A 272 28.04 11.50 2.85
CA PHE A 272 28.82 10.50 3.60
C PHE A 272 28.12 10.18 4.92
N GLY A 273 28.04 8.90 5.25
CA GLY A 273 27.57 8.44 6.57
C GLY A 273 26.09 8.63 6.86
N LEU A 274 25.24 8.81 5.83
CA LEU A 274 23.79 8.83 6.00
C LEU A 274 23.26 7.42 6.24
N LEU A 275 22.41 7.28 7.22
CA LEU A 275 21.73 6.05 7.55
C LEU A 275 20.26 6.10 7.07
N LEU A 276 19.66 4.92 6.95
CA LEU A 276 18.24 4.77 6.67
C LEU A 276 17.42 5.51 7.76
N PHE A 277 16.44 6.28 7.32
CA PHE A 277 15.55 7.11 8.16
C PHE A 277 16.22 8.31 8.87
N ASP A 278 17.43 8.68 8.45
CA ASP A 278 17.97 9.96 8.85
C ASP A 278 17.13 11.11 8.27
N ASP A 279 16.80 12.10 9.10
CA ASP A 279 16.19 13.35 8.69
C ASP A 279 17.31 14.32 8.28
N ILE A 280 17.16 14.91 7.10
CA ILE A 280 18.20 15.74 6.46
C ILE A 280 17.61 16.98 5.80
N HIS A 281 18.41 18.00 5.64
CA HIS A 281 18.14 19.07 4.69
C HIS A 281 18.83 18.76 3.36
N VAL A 282 18.07 18.91 2.28
CA VAL A 282 18.55 18.74 0.91
C VAL A 282 18.24 19.98 0.10
N LYS A 283 19.16 20.39 -0.78
CA LYS A 283 18.96 21.47 -1.73
C LYS A 283 18.67 20.91 -3.11
N ILE A 284 17.55 21.30 -3.71
CA ILE A 284 17.16 20.85 -5.04
C ILE A 284 18.12 21.44 -6.08
N GLU A 285 18.81 20.57 -6.81
CA GLU A 285 19.79 20.99 -7.83
C GLU A 285 19.23 20.91 -9.24
N SER A 286 18.44 19.89 -9.54
CA SER A 286 17.83 19.72 -10.87
C SER A 286 16.60 18.84 -10.82
N ALA A 287 15.72 19.02 -11.80
CA ALA A 287 14.56 18.15 -12.03
C ALA A 287 14.37 17.95 -13.53
N ASP A 288 14.31 16.70 -13.97
CA ASP A 288 14.13 16.31 -15.36
C ASP A 288 12.72 15.71 -15.56
N LEU A 289 11.88 16.39 -16.33
CA LEU A 289 10.50 15.95 -16.60
C LEU A 289 10.43 14.73 -17.51
N ALA A 290 11.44 14.46 -18.32
CA ALA A 290 11.44 13.31 -19.23
C ALA A 290 11.77 12.02 -18.51
N THR A 291 12.76 12.06 -17.62
CA THR A 291 13.18 10.91 -16.80
C THR A 291 12.52 10.87 -15.43
N THR A 292 11.76 11.92 -15.06
CA THR A 292 11.12 12.12 -13.74
C THR A 292 12.10 12.21 -12.57
N LYS A 293 13.42 12.29 -12.84
CA LYS A 293 14.45 12.33 -11.80
C LYS A 293 14.60 13.72 -11.21
N ILE A 294 14.64 13.76 -9.88
CA ILE A 294 14.96 14.94 -9.10
C ILE A 294 16.31 14.68 -8.40
N SER A 295 17.27 15.59 -8.59
CA SER A 295 18.57 15.51 -7.92
C SER A 295 18.68 16.62 -6.90
N ALA A 296 19.24 16.28 -5.74
CA ALA A 296 19.46 17.21 -4.66
C ALA A 296 20.85 17.00 -4.05
N SER A 297 21.47 18.05 -3.52
CA SER A 297 22.69 17.97 -2.73
C SER A 297 22.34 17.89 -1.25
N PHE A 298 23.16 17.15 -0.48
CA PHE A 298 23.07 17.12 0.97
C PHE A 298 23.52 18.47 1.56
N VAL A 299 22.78 18.99 2.52
CA VAL A 299 23.11 20.25 3.21
C VAL A 299 23.51 19.98 4.66
N SER A 300 22.66 19.35 5.45
CA SER A 300 22.93 19.02 6.85
C SER A 300 22.04 17.87 7.32
N LYS A 301 22.46 17.19 8.38
CA LYS A 301 21.59 16.26 9.12
C LYS A 301 20.77 17.07 10.13
N ILE A 302 19.55 16.65 10.37
CA ILE A 302 18.64 17.23 11.37
C ILE A 302 18.79 16.41 12.65
N ASP A 303 19.21 17.02 13.74
CA ASP A 303 19.27 16.37 15.04
C ASP A 303 17.88 16.40 15.68
N LYS A 304 17.44 15.25 16.25
CA LYS A 304 16.09 15.09 16.82
C LYS A 304 15.73 16.07 17.95
N GLU A 305 16.71 16.80 18.49
CA GLU A 305 16.48 17.80 19.54
C GLU A 305 15.97 19.15 19.02
N GLU A 306 16.05 19.44 17.73
CA GLU A 306 15.63 20.72 17.14
C GLU A 306 14.15 20.78 16.73
N ASP A 307 13.48 19.65 16.48
CA ASP A 307 12.10 19.63 15.99
C ASP A 307 11.05 19.92 17.08
N GLU A 308 11.37 19.77 18.38
CA GLU A 308 10.42 20.12 19.47
C GLU A 308 10.29 21.63 19.73
N GLN A 309 11.16 22.48 19.19
CA GLN A 309 11.11 23.93 19.38
C GLN A 309 10.44 24.70 18.23
N GLY A 310 10.06 24.02 17.15
CA GLY A 310 9.47 24.64 15.94
C GLY A 310 7.94 24.78 15.94
N THR A 311 7.21 24.30 16.95
CA THR A 311 5.73 24.35 16.97
C THR A 311 5.19 25.26 18.06
N VAL A 312 5.66 26.51 18.08
CA VAL A 312 4.95 27.60 18.82
C VAL A 312 5.03 28.85 17.94
N VAL A 313 4.07 29.02 17.06
CA VAL A 313 3.45 30.33 16.72
C VAL A 313 2.05 30.06 16.18
#